data_406b84899bba661789817225cdf21628
#
_entry.id   406b84899bba661789817225cdf21628
#
_cell.length_a   1.000
_cell.length_b   1.000
_cell.length_c   1.000
_cell.angle_alpha   90.00
_cell.angle_beta   90.00
_cell.angle_gamma   90.00
#
_symmetry.space_group_name_H-M   'P 1'
#
loop_
_entity.id
_entity.type
_entity.pdbx_description
1 polymer ?
#
loop_
_entity_poly.entity_id
_entity_poly.type
_entity_poly.pdbx_seq_one_letter_code
_entity_poly.pdbx_strand_id
1 'polypeptide(L)'
;MPKRKDIKSILIIGAGPIIIGQACEFDYSGAQACKALKEEGFRVILVNSNPATIMTDPLLADATYIEPIHWESVEKIIEKEKPDAILPTMGGQTALNTALSLDKKGILKKHGVILIGANREAIDKAEDRQLFDETMQGINIETPNSGIAHSMEDALQVQENIGFPCIIRPSFTMGGTGGGIAYNIDEFKNICEKGLELSPTSELLIDESLIGWKEFEMEVVRDCEDNCIIICSIENLDPMGVHTGDSITIAPAQTLTDKEYQLMRNASFKILREIGVDTGGSNVQFAINPEDGKMVVIEMNPRVSRSSALASKATGFPIAKVAALLSVGYTLDELKNDITGGLTPASFEPSIDYIVTKIPKFAFEKFPQASPRLTTQMKSVGEVMAIGSNFQESLQKAICSMEEDLDGLNSVVDKNLPNYKDEIQYELTFPGPKRLFCLLYTSPSPRDHP
;
A
#
# COMPACT_ATOMS: atom_id res chain seq x y z
N MET A 1 24.63 15.94 -10.12
CA MET A 1 25.73 15.43 -9.30
C MET A 1 25.20 14.23 -8.56
N PRO A 2 25.87 13.10 -8.66
CA PRO A 2 25.25 11.85 -8.25
C PRO A 2 24.96 11.75 -6.75
N LYS A 3 25.58 12.49 -5.85
CA LYS A 3 25.24 12.39 -4.45
C LYS A 3 25.37 13.71 -3.71
N ARG A 4 24.53 13.93 -2.70
CA ARG A 4 24.58 15.10 -1.82
C ARG A 4 25.85 15.06 -0.96
N LYS A 5 26.66 16.13 -1.03
CA LYS A 5 27.93 16.26 -0.28
C LYS A 5 27.74 16.83 1.13
N ASP A 6 26.57 17.38 1.40
CA ASP A 6 26.17 17.94 2.70
C ASP A 6 25.69 16.88 3.69
N ILE A 7 25.42 15.65 3.22
CA ILE A 7 24.98 14.51 4.04
C ILE A 7 26.15 13.52 4.15
N LYS A 8 26.45 13.07 5.37
CA LYS A 8 27.45 12.04 5.67
C LYS A 8 26.85 10.86 6.42
N SER A 9 25.81 11.13 7.23
CA SER A 9 25.16 10.15 8.09
C SER A 9 23.65 10.23 7.98
N ILE A 10 22.99 9.07 7.92
CA ILE A 10 21.56 8.95 7.69
C ILE A 10 20.96 8.01 8.74
N LEU A 11 19.91 8.47 9.41
CA LEU A 11 19.09 7.64 10.29
C LEU A 11 17.90 7.09 9.50
N ILE A 12 17.80 5.77 9.41
CA ILE A 12 16.67 5.06 8.85
C ILE A 12 15.76 4.63 9.99
N ILE A 13 14.47 4.94 9.87
CA ILE A 13 13.45 4.50 10.83
C ILE A 13 12.75 3.27 10.24
N GLY A 14 12.77 2.16 10.97
CA GLY A 14 12.12 0.92 10.60
C GLY A 14 10.62 0.92 10.86
N ALA A 15 9.98 -0.22 10.59
CA ALA A 15 8.52 -0.38 10.65
C ALA A 15 7.99 -0.86 12.02
N GLY A 16 8.86 -1.24 12.93
CA GLY A 16 8.45 -1.82 14.21
C GLY A 16 8.19 -3.33 14.12
N PRO A 17 7.26 -3.86 14.92
CA PRO A 17 6.88 -5.26 14.87
C PRO A 17 6.21 -5.61 13.54
N ILE A 18 6.34 -6.86 13.11
CA ILE A 18 5.57 -7.39 11.98
C ILE A 18 4.14 -7.63 12.45
N ILE A 19 3.21 -6.87 11.89
CA ILE A 19 1.78 -6.94 12.20
C ILE A 19 0.96 -7.03 10.91
N ILE A 20 -0.31 -7.42 11.03
CA ILE A 20 -1.25 -7.35 9.91
C ILE A 20 -1.34 -5.89 9.41
N GLY A 21 -1.10 -5.68 8.13
CA GLY A 21 -1.08 -4.34 7.52
C GLY A 21 0.29 -3.71 7.38
N GLN A 22 1.30 -4.12 8.18
CA GLN A 22 2.67 -3.60 8.14
C GLN A 22 3.67 -4.74 8.39
N ALA A 23 3.89 -5.57 7.37
CA ALA A 23 4.57 -6.84 7.48
C ALA A 23 6.03 -6.80 7.01
N CYS A 24 6.56 -7.94 6.56
CA CYS A 24 7.98 -8.13 6.21
C CYS A 24 8.43 -7.33 4.98
N GLU A 25 7.53 -6.80 4.18
CA GLU A 25 7.85 -5.98 3.00
C GLU A 25 8.62 -4.70 3.39
N PHE A 26 8.31 -4.13 4.56
CA PHE A 26 9.06 -2.97 5.07
C PHE A 26 10.41 -3.35 5.65
N ASP A 27 10.56 -4.56 6.18
CA ASP A 27 11.88 -5.09 6.54
C ASP A 27 12.78 -5.22 5.30
N TYR A 28 12.24 -5.79 4.21
CA TYR A 28 12.93 -5.83 2.93
C TYR A 28 13.34 -4.43 2.45
N SER A 29 12.41 -3.46 2.46
CA SER A 29 12.68 -2.10 1.99
C SER A 29 13.75 -1.40 2.82
N GLY A 30 13.68 -1.52 4.14
CA GLY A 30 14.68 -0.96 5.05
C GLY A 30 16.05 -1.60 4.88
N ALA A 31 16.11 -2.92 4.72
CA ALA A 31 17.36 -3.64 4.47
C ALA A 31 18.01 -3.22 3.14
N GLN A 32 17.21 -3.06 2.07
CA GLN A 32 17.72 -2.57 0.77
C GLN A 32 18.23 -1.13 0.85
N ALA A 33 17.54 -0.26 1.59
CA ALA A 33 18.00 1.11 1.79
C ALA A 33 19.30 1.18 2.58
N CYS A 34 19.43 0.43 3.69
CA CYS A 34 20.67 0.34 4.46
C CYS A 34 21.85 -0.09 3.56
N LYS A 35 21.64 -1.14 2.78
CA LYS A 35 22.65 -1.66 1.87
C LYS A 35 23.07 -0.63 0.82
N ALA A 36 22.09 -0.03 0.12
CA ALA A 36 22.37 0.93 -0.95
C ALA A 36 23.11 2.17 -0.43
N LEU A 37 22.68 2.75 0.69
CA LEU A 37 23.30 3.94 1.26
C LEU A 37 24.70 3.65 1.82
N LYS A 38 24.91 2.47 2.40
CA LYS A 38 26.24 2.06 2.88
C LYS A 38 27.21 1.81 1.73
N GLU A 39 26.77 1.22 0.63
CA GLU A 39 27.56 1.04 -0.61
C GLU A 39 27.99 2.39 -1.19
N GLU A 40 27.18 3.44 -1.06
CA GLU A 40 27.52 4.82 -1.45
C GLU A 40 28.45 5.53 -0.46
N GLY A 41 28.79 4.90 0.65
CA GLY A 41 29.72 5.41 1.66
C GLY A 41 29.09 6.36 2.67
N PHE A 42 27.77 6.36 2.83
CA PHE A 42 27.12 7.03 3.94
C PHE A 42 27.26 6.21 5.22
N ARG A 43 27.38 6.88 6.36
CA ARG A 43 27.21 6.24 7.66
C ARG A 43 25.72 6.00 7.90
N VAL A 44 25.32 4.75 8.03
CA VAL A 44 23.93 4.35 8.20
C VAL A 44 23.66 4.02 9.66
N ILE A 45 22.65 4.66 10.22
CA ILE A 45 22.13 4.41 11.55
C ILE A 45 20.72 3.86 11.38
N LEU A 46 20.38 2.79 12.07
CA LEU A 46 19.04 2.16 12.00
C LEU A 46 18.42 2.10 13.38
N VAL A 47 17.14 2.43 13.46
CA VAL A 47 16.29 2.12 14.61
C VAL A 47 15.13 1.24 14.18
N ASN A 48 14.95 0.11 14.85
CA ASN A 48 13.77 -0.75 14.71
C ASN A 48 13.52 -1.51 16.01
N SER A 49 12.27 -1.67 16.40
CA SER A 49 11.93 -2.35 17.67
C SER A 49 11.90 -3.88 17.58
N ASN A 50 11.85 -4.43 16.35
CA ASN A 50 11.83 -5.88 16.16
C ASN A 50 13.25 -6.42 15.95
N PRO A 51 13.78 -7.23 16.88
CA PRO A 51 15.15 -7.76 16.79
C PRO A 51 15.29 -8.90 15.76
N ALA A 52 14.20 -9.46 15.28
CA ALA A 52 14.20 -10.62 14.37
C ALA A 52 14.08 -10.22 12.89
N THR A 53 14.18 -8.94 12.58
CA THR A 53 14.13 -8.44 11.20
C THR A 53 15.51 -8.51 10.53
N ILE A 54 15.53 -8.65 9.21
CA ILE A 54 16.79 -8.65 8.43
C ILE A 54 17.47 -7.28 8.52
N MET A 55 16.71 -6.18 8.50
CA MET A 55 17.28 -4.83 8.58
C MET A 55 18.10 -4.61 9.85
N THR A 56 17.78 -5.31 10.95
CA THR A 56 18.53 -5.21 12.22
C THR A 56 19.77 -6.09 12.28
N ASP A 57 20.12 -6.79 11.19
CA ASP A 57 21.42 -7.49 11.09
C ASP A 57 22.54 -6.48 11.32
N PRO A 58 23.49 -6.75 12.24
CA PRO A 58 24.60 -5.85 12.56
C PRO A 58 25.50 -5.49 11.39
N LEU A 59 25.48 -6.26 10.31
CA LEU A 59 26.28 -5.99 9.11
C LEU A 59 25.65 -4.97 8.17
N LEU A 60 24.34 -4.72 8.30
CA LEU A 60 23.62 -3.83 7.38
C LEU A 60 23.76 -2.34 7.71
N ALA A 61 23.78 -1.97 8.99
CA ALA A 61 23.97 -0.58 9.40
C ALA A 61 25.28 -0.43 10.21
N ASP A 62 25.82 0.79 10.30
CA ASP A 62 27.00 1.10 11.10
C ASP A 62 26.66 1.23 12.59
N ALA A 63 25.39 1.56 12.89
CA ALA A 63 24.83 1.53 14.23
C ALA A 63 23.39 1.06 14.19
N THR A 64 23.04 0.03 14.95
CA THR A 64 21.69 -0.53 15.01
C THR A 64 21.14 -0.38 16.43
N TYR A 65 19.94 0.21 16.53
CA TYR A 65 19.21 0.42 17.76
C TYR A 65 17.96 -0.44 17.77
N ILE A 66 17.89 -1.39 18.71
CA ILE A 66 16.67 -2.16 18.99
C ILE A 66 15.91 -1.41 20.10
N GLU A 67 15.17 -0.41 19.68
CA GLU A 67 14.49 0.54 20.57
C GLU A 67 13.06 0.82 20.07
N PRO A 68 12.16 1.32 20.93
CA PRO A 68 10.83 1.73 20.50
C PRO A 68 10.88 2.80 19.42
N ILE A 69 10.05 2.66 18.39
CA ILE A 69 9.90 3.66 17.34
C ILE A 69 8.92 4.72 17.84
N HIS A 70 9.39 5.53 18.76
CA HIS A 70 8.65 6.65 19.35
C HIS A 70 9.57 7.86 19.40
N TRP A 71 9.01 9.07 19.24
CA TRP A 71 9.80 10.28 19.06
C TRP A 71 10.81 10.52 20.21
N GLU A 72 10.48 10.19 21.48
CA GLU A 72 11.41 10.33 22.61
C GLU A 72 12.63 9.42 22.51
N SER A 73 12.44 8.18 22.06
CA SER A 73 13.54 7.25 21.87
C SER A 73 14.40 7.66 20.69
N VAL A 74 13.75 8.09 19.60
CA VAL A 74 14.45 8.53 18.38
C VAL A 74 15.20 9.86 18.63
N GLU A 75 14.67 10.80 19.44
CA GLU A 75 15.39 12.01 19.84
C GLU A 75 16.70 11.67 20.56
N LYS A 76 16.70 10.71 21.49
CA LYS A 76 17.91 10.28 22.19
C LYS A 76 18.95 9.67 21.23
N ILE A 77 18.50 8.97 20.21
CA ILE A 77 19.37 8.43 19.16
C ILE A 77 19.96 9.58 18.35
N ILE A 78 19.13 10.56 17.96
CA ILE A 78 19.58 11.77 17.26
C ILE A 78 20.63 12.54 18.09
N GLU A 79 20.40 12.73 19.38
CA GLU A 79 21.36 13.40 20.28
C GLU A 79 22.70 12.70 20.37
N LYS A 80 22.67 11.37 20.39
CA LYS A 80 23.89 10.53 20.48
C LYS A 80 24.64 10.44 19.15
N GLU A 81 23.91 10.14 18.08
CA GLU A 81 24.49 9.80 16.78
C GLU A 81 24.69 11.01 15.85
N LYS A 82 23.92 12.07 16.07
CA LYS A 82 23.95 13.34 15.32
C LYS A 82 23.89 13.11 13.81
N PRO A 83 22.84 12.40 13.31
CA PRO A 83 22.70 12.18 11.87
C PRO A 83 22.44 13.51 11.15
N ASP A 84 22.92 13.64 9.92
CA ASP A 84 22.63 14.79 9.07
C ASP A 84 21.21 14.74 8.52
N ALA A 85 20.70 13.50 8.27
CA ALA A 85 19.38 13.29 7.67
C ALA A 85 18.63 12.10 8.28
N ILE A 86 17.29 12.13 8.13
CA ILE A 86 16.39 11.00 8.44
C ILE A 86 15.68 10.57 7.16
N LEU A 87 15.68 9.25 6.91
CA LEU A 87 14.92 8.61 5.84
C LEU A 87 13.76 7.79 6.43
N PRO A 88 12.53 8.35 6.49
CA PRO A 88 11.38 7.67 7.09
C PRO A 88 10.58 6.83 6.09
N THR A 89 10.80 7.02 4.78
CA THR A 89 9.95 6.47 3.72
C THR A 89 10.11 4.96 3.49
N MET A 90 10.98 4.30 4.25
CA MET A 90 11.23 2.85 4.18
C MET A 90 10.53 2.03 5.26
N GLY A 91 10.05 2.66 6.35
CA GLY A 91 9.50 1.99 7.53
C GLY A 91 7.97 2.09 7.65
N GLY A 92 7.27 2.30 6.54
CA GLY A 92 5.80 2.36 6.52
C GLY A 92 5.22 3.54 7.31
N GLN A 93 3.97 3.42 7.73
CA GLN A 93 3.25 4.47 8.43
C GLN A 93 3.87 4.82 9.79
N THR A 94 4.38 3.82 10.51
CA THR A 94 5.03 4.02 11.81
C THR A 94 6.22 4.99 11.69
N ALA A 95 7.06 4.81 10.68
CA ALA A 95 8.21 5.67 10.46
C ALA A 95 7.81 7.11 10.06
N LEU A 96 6.82 7.25 9.16
CA LEU A 96 6.31 8.57 8.77
C LEU A 96 5.73 9.34 9.96
N ASN A 97 4.87 8.70 10.75
CA ASN A 97 4.25 9.31 11.93
C ASN A 97 5.30 9.75 12.97
N THR A 98 6.35 8.94 13.15
CA THR A 98 7.47 9.28 14.04
C THR A 98 8.24 10.50 13.52
N ALA A 99 8.55 10.54 12.23
CA ALA A 99 9.25 11.67 11.60
C ALA A 99 8.44 12.96 11.69
N LEU A 100 7.14 12.92 11.41
CA LEU A 100 6.23 14.05 11.58
C LEU A 100 6.18 14.54 13.04
N SER A 101 6.17 13.60 14.00
CA SER A 101 6.18 13.95 15.42
C SER A 101 7.48 14.66 15.83
N LEU A 102 8.63 14.20 15.33
CA LEU A 102 9.93 14.83 15.55
C LEU A 102 9.96 16.25 14.96
N ASP A 103 9.42 16.43 13.76
CA ASP A 103 9.37 17.73 13.11
C ASP A 103 8.42 18.70 13.84
N LYS A 104 7.16 18.26 14.11
CA LYS A 104 6.14 19.07 14.84
C LYS A 104 6.63 19.54 16.20
N LYS A 105 7.46 18.74 16.88
CA LYS A 105 8.08 19.11 18.18
C LYS A 105 9.35 19.97 18.04
N GLY A 106 9.78 20.28 16.82
CA GLY A 106 10.95 21.08 16.55
C GLY A 106 12.28 20.37 16.80
N ILE A 107 12.27 19.06 17.03
CA ILE A 107 13.47 18.25 17.34
C ILE A 107 14.42 18.24 16.14
N LEU A 108 13.89 18.07 14.93
CA LEU A 108 14.73 18.08 13.72
C LEU A 108 15.46 19.40 13.56
N LYS A 109 14.75 20.52 13.73
CA LYS A 109 15.35 21.86 13.67
C LYS A 109 16.38 22.09 14.78
N LYS A 110 16.09 21.63 16.01
CA LYS A 110 16.99 21.74 17.18
C LYS A 110 18.34 21.09 16.92
N HIS A 111 18.36 19.95 16.22
CA HIS A 111 19.57 19.17 15.97
C HIS A 111 20.15 19.36 14.55
N GLY A 112 19.51 20.19 13.71
CA GLY A 112 19.95 20.44 12.34
C GLY A 112 19.79 19.23 11.40
N VAL A 113 18.84 18.36 11.69
CA VAL A 113 18.56 17.13 10.91
C VAL A 113 17.50 17.43 9.86
N ILE A 114 17.71 16.94 8.63
CA ILE A 114 16.77 17.13 7.53
C ILE A 114 15.99 15.85 7.22
N LEU A 115 14.76 15.99 6.73
CA LEU A 115 13.99 14.88 6.16
C LEU A 115 14.41 14.67 4.70
N ILE A 116 14.65 13.41 4.32
CA ILE A 116 14.91 13.00 2.94
C ILE A 116 13.94 11.90 2.51
N GLY A 117 13.74 11.72 1.21
CA GLY A 117 12.79 10.76 0.63
C GLY A 117 11.37 11.34 0.48
N ALA A 118 10.87 12.06 1.46
CA ALA A 118 9.68 12.89 1.37
C ALA A 118 9.79 14.03 2.39
N ASN A 119 9.40 15.22 2.01
CA ASN A 119 9.34 16.36 2.91
C ASN A 119 8.01 16.38 3.68
N ARG A 120 7.94 17.21 4.72
CA ARG A 120 6.75 17.30 5.58
C ARG A 120 5.49 17.65 4.79
N GLU A 121 5.57 18.64 3.89
CA GLU A 121 4.42 19.11 3.11
C GLU A 121 3.85 18.02 2.23
N ALA A 122 4.72 17.24 1.56
CA ALA A 122 4.32 16.10 0.76
C ALA A 122 3.65 15.00 1.60
N ILE A 123 4.17 14.74 2.80
CA ILE A 123 3.57 13.75 3.71
C ILE A 123 2.20 14.25 4.19
N ASP A 124 2.09 15.51 4.65
CA ASP A 124 0.83 16.09 5.12
C ASP A 124 -0.23 16.08 3.99
N LYS A 125 0.11 16.51 2.75
CA LYS A 125 -0.79 16.47 1.58
C LYS A 125 -1.26 15.06 1.19
N ALA A 126 -0.42 14.06 1.35
CA ALA A 126 -0.76 12.70 0.97
C ALA A 126 -1.56 11.95 2.05
N GLU A 127 -1.30 12.22 3.33
CA GLU A 127 -1.87 11.47 4.46
C GLU A 127 -3.10 12.14 5.07
N ASP A 128 -3.21 13.46 4.97
CA ASP A 128 -4.40 14.19 5.40
C ASP A 128 -5.46 14.16 4.29
N ARG A 129 -6.59 13.56 4.59
CA ARG A 129 -7.65 13.31 3.60
C ARG A 129 -8.20 14.59 2.98
N GLN A 130 -8.41 15.62 3.80
CA GLN A 130 -8.93 16.89 3.32
C GLN A 130 -7.91 17.57 2.40
N LEU A 131 -6.64 17.64 2.83
CA LEU A 131 -5.57 18.21 2.02
C LEU A 131 -5.36 17.43 0.71
N PHE A 132 -5.50 16.10 0.77
CA PHE A 132 -5.44 15.26 -0.42
C PHE A 132 -6.57 15.60 -1.40
N ASP A 133 -7.82 15.65 -0.93
CA ASP A 133 -8.98 15.96 -1.76
C ASP A 133 -8.88 17.36 -2.37
N GLU A 134 -8.50 18.38 -1.58
CA GLU A 134 -8.27 19.75 -2.06
C GLU A 134 -7.15 19.78 -3.12
N THR A 135 -6.08 19.02 -2.90
CA THR A 135 -4.95 18.91 -3.84
C THR A 135 -5.40 18.25 -5.15
N MET A 136 -6.18 17.17 -5.10
CA MET A 136 -6.69 16.48 -6.28
C MET A 136 -7.67 17.34 -7.08
N GLN A 137 -8.54 18.08 -6.41
CA GLN A 137 -9.43 19.05 -7.05
C GLN A 137 -8.64 20.13 -7.79
N GLY A 138 -7.54 20.63 -7.20
CA GLY A 138 -6.66 21.64 -7.81
C GLY A 138 -6.05 21.22 -9.15
N ILE A 139 -5.88 19.92 -9.37
CA ILE A 139 -5.33 19.36 -10.61
C ILE A 139 -6.38 18.66 -11.50
N ASN A 140 -7.66 18.82 -11.17
CA ASN A 140 -8.80 18.19 -11.87
C ASN A 140 -8.68 16.65 -11.95
N ILE A 141 -8.39 16.02 -10.82
CA ILE A 141 -8.47 14.57 -10.62
C ILE A 141 -9.59 14.32 -9.65
N GLU A 142 -10.51 13.42 -10.02
CA GLU A 142 -11.66 13.08 -9.20
C GLU A 142 -11.26 12.16 -8.04
N THR A 143 -11.81 12.45 -6.86
CA THR A 143 -11.81 11.60 -5.65
C THR A 143 -13.24 11.13 -5.38
N PRO A 144 -13.46 10.11 -4.54
CA PRO A 144 -14.80 9.80 -4.04
C PRO A 144 -15.39 11.01 -3.33
N ASN A 145 -16.72 11.23 -3.47
CA ASN A 145 -17.38 12.25 -2.69
C ASN A 145 -17.20 11.96 -1.21
N SER A 146 -16.77 12.93 -0.44
CA SER A 146 -16.47 12.78 0.98
C SER A 146 -16.95 13.99 1.78
N GLY A 147 -17.10 13.79 3.09
CA GLY A 147 -17.41 14.87 4.01
C GLY A 147 -16.95 14.54 5.42
N ILE A 148 -16.56 15.57 6.17
CA ILE A 148 -16.16 15.45 7.56
C ILE A 148 -17.35 15.82 8.45
N ALA A 149 -17.54 15.09 9.54
CA ALA A 149 -18.59 15.31 10.52
C ALA A 149 -18.00 15.25 11.94
N HIS A 150 -18.35 16.22 12.76
CA HIS A 150 -17.97 16.27 14.18
C HIS A 150 -19.17 16.01 15.12
N SER A 151 -20.33 15.85 14.55
CA SER A 151 -21.59 15.55 15.25
C SER A 151 -22.47 14.64 14.40
N MET A 152 -23.48 14.04 15.03
CA MET A 152 -24.48 13.26 14.30
C MET A 152 -25.28 14.12 13.31
N GLU A 153 -25.51 15.38 13.64
CA GLU A 153 -26.23 16.33 12.77
C GLU A 153 -25.40 16.61 11.50
N ASP A 154 -24.11 16.90 11.64
CA ASP A 154 -23.20 17.08 10.50
C ASP A 154 -23.15 15.79 9.65
N ALA A 155 -23.05 14.62 10.32
CA ALA A 155 -23.00 13.34 9.63
C ALA A 155 -24.24 13.08 8.76
N LEU A 156 -25.42 13.43 9.24
CA LEU A 156 -26.66 13.29 8.46
C LEU A 156 -26.68 14.23 7.25
N GLN A 157 -26.19 15.47 7.39
CA GLN A 157 -26.07 16.40 6.26
C GLN A 157 -25.11 15.90 5.19
N VAL A 158 -23.96 15.34 5.61
CA VAL A 158 -23.00 14.73 4.68
C VAL A 158 -23.63 13.54 3.98
N GLN A 159 -24.35 12.68 4.71
CA GLN A 159 -24.99 11.50 4.16
C GLN A 159 -26.07 11.83 3.12
N GLU A 160 -26.85 12.91 3.32
CA GLU A 160 -27.86 13.37 2.35
C GLU A 160 -27.24 13.69 0.97
N ASN A 161 -26.00 14.19 0.96
CA ASN A 161 -25.27 14.52 -0.27
C ASN A 161 -24.62 13.28 -0.91
N ILE A 162 -24.12 12.34 -0.08
CA ILE A 162 -23.39 11.15 -0.53
C ILE A 162 -24.32 10.01 -0.93
N GLY A 163 -25.43 9.81 -0.20
CA GLY A 163 -26.34 8.69 -0.39
C GLY A 163 -25.87 7.40 0.29
N PHE A 164 -26.52 6.28 -0.08
CA PHE A 164 -26.17 4.92 0.37
C PHE A 164 -25.82 4.03 -0.83
N PRO A 165 -24.90 3.03 -0.62
CA PRO A 165 -24.11 2.82 0.59
C PRO A 165 -23.03 3.88 0.79
N CYS A 166 -22.64 4.13 2.06
CA CYS A 166 -21.52 5.02 2.38
C CYS A 166 -20.57 4.37 3.40
N ILE A 167 -19.33 4.83 3.41
CA ILE A 167 -18.27 4.32 4.29
C ILE A 167 -18.05 5.37 5.38
N ILE A 168 -18.05 4.94 6.64
CA ILE A 168 -17.77 5.77 7.79
C ILE A 168 -16.42 5.36 8.39
N ARG A 169 -15.55 6.32 8.60
CA ARG A 169 -14.21 6.11 9.17
C ARG A 169 -13.96 7.13 10.28
N PRO A 170 -13.81 6.69 11.54
CA PRO A 170 -13.39 7.59 12.60
C PRO A 170 -11.94 8.04 12.37
N SER A 171 -11.71 9.35 12.50
CA SER A 171 -10.37 9.93 12.35
C SER A 171 -9.47 9.50 13.51
N PHE A 172 -8.17 9.32 13.22
CA PHE A 172 -7.12 8.99 14.18
C PHE A 172 -7.29 7.63 14.90
N THR A 173 -8.10 6.73 14.37
CA THR A 173 -8.22 5.34 14.86
C THR A 173 -7.32 4.40 14.06
N MET A 174 -6.78 3.37 14.73
CA MET A 174 -5.92 2.38 14.07
C MET A 174 -6.74 1.23 13.46
N GLY A 175 -6.36 0.80 12.25
CA GLY A 175 -6.88 -0.40 11.63
C GLY A 175 -8.37 -0.37 11.27
N GLY A 176 -8.97 0.81 11.10
CA GLY A 176 -10.39 0.95 10.77
C GLY A 176 -11.34 0.72 11.94
N THR A 177 -10.82 0.75 13.18
CA THR A 177 -11.62 0.55 14.39
C THR A 177 -12.75 1.58 14.49
N GLY A 178 -13.98 1.10 14.69
CA GLY A 178 -15.17 1.94 14.80
C GLY A 178 -15.76 2.39 13.46
N GLY A 179 -15.08 2.11 12.35
CA GLY A 179 -15.60 2.36 11.01
C GLY A 179 -16.46 1.22 10.48
N GLY A 180 -17.16 1.49 9.38
CA GLY A 180 -18.00 0.50 8.73
C GLY A 180 -18.67 1.03 7.47
N ILE A 181 -19.44 0.15 6.83
CA ILE A 181 -20.25 0.48 5.66
C ILE A 181 -21.70 0.49 6.11
N ALA A 182 -22.40 1.57 5.80
CA ALA A 182 -23.81 1.71 6.04
C ALA A 182 -24.60 1.58 4.75
N TYR A 183 -25.59 0.69 4.74
CA TYR A 183 -26.49 0.48 3.61
C TYR A 183 -27.86 1.16 3.82
N ASN A 184 -28.12 1.61 5.05
CA ASN A 184 -29.35 2.29 5.43
C ASN A 184 -29.12 3.23 6.61
N ILE A 185 -30.12 4.04 6.90
CA ILE A 185 -30.04 5.09 7.93
C ILE A 185 -29.83 4.57 9.35
N ASP A 186 -30.34 3.36 9.68
CA ASP A 186 -30.22 2.80 11.02
C ASP A 186 -28.79 2.28 11.26
N GLU A 187 -28.20 1.60 10.26
CA GLU A 187 -26.80 1.21 10.28
C GLU A 187 -25.88 2.43 10.35
N PHE A 188 -26.18 3.46 9.55
CA PHE A 188 -25.43 4.70 9.52
C PHE A 188 -25.34 5.35 10.91
N LYS A 189 -26.50 5.55 11.56
CA LYS A 189 -26.53 6.15 12.91
C LYS A 189 -25.74 5.33 13.92
N ASN A 190 -25.91 4.00 13.92
CA ASN A 190 -25.18 3.12 14.84
C ASN A 190 -23.67 3.18 14.66
N ILE A 191 -23.18 3.26 13.41
CA ILE A 191 -21.74 3.32 13.11
C ILE A 191 -21.22 4.71 13.49
N CYS A 192 -21.93 5.78 13.13
CA CYS A 192 -21.52 7.15 13.45
C CYS A 192 -21.45 7.40 14.97
N GLU A 193 -22.43 6.94 15.75
CA GLU A 193 -22.38 7.08 17.22
C GLU A 193 -21.14 6.44 17.81
N LYS A 194 -20.85 5.18 17.45
CA LYS A 194 -19.66 4.48 17.90
C LYS A 194 -18.36 5.11 17.41
N GLY A 195 -18.37 5.58 16.16
CA GLY A 195 -17.22 6.21 15.56
C GLY A 195 -16.85 7.54 16.22
N LEU A 196 -17.84 8.38 16.53
CA LEU A 196 -17.65 9.65 17.26
C LEU A 196 -17.11 9.43 18.68
N GLU A 197 -17.57 8.37 19.36
CA GLU A 197 -17.08 8.00 20.69
C GLU A 197 -15.63 7.50 20.65
N LEU A 198 -15.24 6.76 19.61
CA LEU A 198 -13.92 6.15 19.48
C LEU A 198 -12.87 7.10 18.90
N SER A 199 -13.28 8.11 18.14
CA SER A 199 -12.36 9.11 17.60
C SER A 199 -11.87 10.04 18.70
N PRO A 200 -10.55 10.19 18.91
CA PRO A 200 -10.00 11.11 19.90
C PRO A 200 -10.38 12.59 19.67
N THR A 201 -10.76 12.92 18.43
CA THR A 201 -11.15 14.28 18.01
C THR A 201 -12.65 14.39 17.78
N SER A 202 -13.44 13.33 18.05
CA SER A 202 -14.87 13.27 17.72
C SER A 202 -15.12 13.65 16.26
N GLU A 203 -14.35 13.06 15.36
CA GLU A 203 -14.37 13.33 13.93
C GLU A 203 -14.59 12.06 13.13
N LEU A 204 -15.50 12.12 12.18
CA LEU A 204 -15.77 11.07 11.19
C LEU A 204 -15.50 11.58 9.79
N LEU A 205 -14.87 10.76 8.99
CA LEU A 205 -14.89 10.88 7.55
C LEU A 205 -16.00 9.97 7.00
N ILE A 206 -16.85 10.52 6.14
CA ILE A 206 -17.93 9.79 5.47
C ILE A 206 -17.67 9.87 3.99
N ASP A 207 -17.45 8.72 3.37
CA ASP A 207 -17.10 8.59 1.96
C ASP A 207 -18.22 7.92 1.16
N GLU A 208 -18.37 8.32 -0.11
CA GLU A 208 -19.11 7.57 -1.12
C GLU A 208 -18.56 6.14 -1.20
N SER A 209 -19.46 5.16 -1.25
CA SER A 209 -19.05 3.77 -1.39
C SER A 209 -18.75 3.42 -2.83
N LEU A 210 -17.56 2.94 -3.07
CA LEU A 210 -17.11 2.42 -4.37
C LEU A 210 -17.18 0.88 -4.42
N ILE A 211 -17.98 0.24 -3.55
CA ILE A 211 -18.11 -1.22 -3.54
C ILE A 211 -18.49 -1.73 -4.93
N GLY A 212 -17.77 -2.75 -5.39
CA GLY A 212 -17.99 -3.34 -6.70
C GLY A 212 -17.23 -2.67 -7.85
N TRP A 213 -16.59 -1.52 -7.61
CA TRP A 213 -15.71 -0.92 -8.60
C TRP A 213 -14.43 -1.74 -8.76
N LYS A 214 -13.83 -1.72 -9.94
CA LYS A 214 -12.51 -2.31 -10.18
C LYS A 214 -11.44 -1.51 -9.47
N GLU A 215 -10.44 -2.19 -8.92
CA GLU A 215 -9.34 -1.56 -8.20
C GLU A 215 -8.01 -1.80 -8.89
N PHE A 216 -7.25 -0.71 -9.06
CA PHE A 216 -5.93 -0.72 -9.69
C PHE A 216 -4.94 0.09 -8.89
N GLU A 217 -3.66 -0.30 -8.98
CA GLU A 217 -2.56 0.42 -8.36
C GLU A 217 -1.47 0.71 -9.39
N MET A 218 -0.85 1.88 -9.26
CA MET A 218 0.35 2.25 -10.00
C MET A 218 1.52 2.41 -9.05
N GLU A 219 2.56 1.61 -9.23
CA GLU A 219 3.84 1.82 -8.57
C GLU A 219 4.67 2.79 -9.39
N VAL A 220 4.97 3.94 -8.81
CA VAL A 220 5.56 5.08 -9.51
C VAL A 220 6.85 5.49 -8.83
N VAL A 221 7.85 5.87 -9.60
CA VAL A 221 9.09 6.47 -9.08
C VAL A 221 9.32 7.80 -9.77
N ARG A 222 9.63 8.84 -8.98
CA ARG A 222 9.97 10.18 -9.49
C ARG A 222 11.23 10.69 -8.81
N ASP A 223 12.08 11.39 -9.58
CA ASP A 223 13.29 12.05 -9.09
C ASP A 223 13.17 13.59 -9.09
N CYS A 224 14.19 14.24 -8.57
CA CYS A 224 14.24 15.71 -8.43
C CYS A 224 14.35 16.46 -9.77
N GLU A 225 14.73 15.81 -10.86
CA GLU A 225 14.78 16.36 -12.22
C GLU A 225 13.49 16.09 -13.02
N ASP A 226 12.42 15.63 -12.30
CA ASP A 226 11.11 15.31 -12.86
C ASP A 226 11.08 14.10 -13.81
N ASN A 227 12.10 13.25 -13.81
CA ASN A 227 11.97 11.94 -14.43
C ASN A 227 10.95 11.13 -13.63
N CYS A 228 9.88 10.72 -14.28
CA CYS A 228 8.76 10.01 -13.64
C CYS A 228 8.40 8.78 -14.47
N ILE A 229 8.41 7.61 -13.85
CA ILE A 229 8.19 6.31 -14.50
C ILE A 229 7.21 5.45 -13.73
N ILE A 230 6.42 4.66 -14.46
CA ILE A 230 5.61 3.57 -13.90
C ILE A 230 6.48 2.31 -13.82
N ILE A 231 6.64 1.77 -12.63
CA ILE A 231 7.37 0.53 -12.43
C ILE A 231 6.47 -0.66 -12.74
N CYS A 232 5.22 -0.59 -12.28
CA CYS A 232 4.26 -1.66 -12.46
C CYS A 232 2.83 -1.13 -12.35
N SER A 233 1.95 -1.62 -13.22
CA SER A 233 0.51 -1.55 -13.03
C SER A 233 0.04 -2.83 -12.35
N ILE A 234 -0.80 -2.69 -11.35
CA ILE A 234 -1.31 -3.82 -10.54
C ILE A 234 -2.83 -3.79 -10.61
N GLU A 235 -3.42 -4.96 -10.81
CA GLU A 235 -4.87 -5.16 -10.76
C GLU A 235 -5.23 -6.01 -9.56
N ASN A 236 -6.20 -5.55 -8.76
CA ASN A 236 -6.81 -6.33 -7.72
C ASN A 236 -8.00 -7.10 -8.31
N LEU A 237 -7.98 -8.43 -8.22
CA LEU A 237 -9.05 -9.30 -8.74
C LEU A 237 -10.36 -9.12 -7.97
N ASP A 238 -10.25 -8.87 -6.68
CA ASP A 238 -11.39 -8.56 -5.85
C ASP A 238 -11.77 -7.09 -6.06
N PRO A 239 -13.07 -6.80 -6.20
CA PRO A 239 -13.54 -5.43 -6.35
C PRO A 239 -13.36 -4.64 -5.05
N MET A 240 -13.49 -3.32 -5.15
CA MET A 240 -13.54 -2.42 -4.00
C MET A 240 -14.51 -2.95 -2.93
N GLY A 241 -14.08 -2.89 -1.68
CA GLY A 241 -14.75 -3.49 -0.50
C GLY A 241 -13.93 -4.59 0.15
N VAL A 242 -12.98 -5.19 -0.56
CA VAL A 242 -11.93 -6.06 -0.02
C VAL A 242 -10.64 -5.26 0.06
N HIS A 243 -9.94 -5.31 1.18
CA HIS A 243 -8.65 -4.61 1.33
C HIS A 243 -7.62 -5.13 0.32
N THR A 244 -6.84 -4.25 -0.32
CA THR A 244 -5.83 -4.58 -1.35
C THR A 244 -4.86 -5.68 -0.90
N GLY A 245 -4.47 -5.69 0.38
CA GLY A 245 -3.63 -6.74 0.97
C GLY A 245 -4.28 -8.13 0.98
N ASP A 246 -5.61 -8.18 1.05
CA ASP A 246 -6.41 -9.41 1.07
C ASP A 246 -6.93 -9.82 -0.31
N SER A 247 -6.72 -8.96 -1.32
CA SER A 247 -7.07 -9.25 -2.70
C SER A 247 -6.02 -10.15 -3.37
N ILE A 248 -6.49 -10.98 -4.31
CA ILE A 248 -5.62 -11.62 -5.29
C ILE A 248 -5.19 -10.55 -6.28
N THR A 249 -3.90 -10.40 -6.48
CA THR A 249 -3.32 -9.31 -7.29
C THR A 249 -2.58 -9.84 -8.50
N ILE A 250 -2.69 -9.13 -9.61
CA ILE A 250 -2.06 -9.49 -10.88
C ILE A 250 -1.21 -8.32 -11.38
N ALA A 251 -0.03 -8.63 -11.85
CA ALA A 251 0.88 -7.68 -12.47
C ALA A 251 1.44 -8.25 -13.79
N PRO A 252 1.45 -7.48 -14.89
CA PRO A 252 0.80 -6.18 -15.05
C PRO A 252 -0.73 -6.33 -15.09
N ALA A 253 -1.46 -5.22 -14.90
CA ALA A 253 -2.92 -5.20 -15.00
C ALA A 253 -3.38 -5.78 -16.34
N GLN A 254 -4.41 -6.67 -16.30
CA GLN A 254 -4.83 -7.47 -17.45
C GLN A 254 -6.10 -6.92 -18.13
N THR A 255 -6.94 -6.20 -17.40
CA THR A 255 -8.25 -5.75 -17.90
C THR A 255 -8.32 -4.25 -18.20
N LEU A 256 -7.19 -3.54 -18.14
CA LEU A 256 -7.10 -2.16 -18.61
C LEU A 256 -6.97 -2.09 -20.12
N THR A 257 -7.74 -1.23 -20.75
CA THR A 257 -7.44 -0.79 -22.12
C THR A 257 -6.21 0.12 -22.11
N ASP A 258 -5.53 0.26 -23.25
CA ASP A 258 -4.41 1.21 -23.37
C ASP A 258 -4.82 2.63 -22.98
N LYS A 259 -6.02 3.06 -23.38
CA LYS A 259 -6.54 4.39 -23.03
C LYS A 259 -6.68 4.58 -21.50
N GLU A 260 -7.22 3.60 -20.79
CA GLU A 260 -7.37 3.64 -19.33
C GLU A 260 -6.00 3.63 -18.65
N TYR A 261 -5.08 2.78 -19.12
CA TYR A 261 -3.70 2.76 -18.62
C TYR A 261 -3.02 4.12 -18.77
N GLN A 262 -3.12 4.76 -19.94
CA GLN A 262 -2.53 6.08 -20.17
C GLN A 262 -3.17 7.18 -19.32
N LEU A 263 -4.47 7.10 -19.07
CA LEU A 263 -5.16 8.00 -18.14
C LEU A 263 -4.63 7.86 -16.71
N MET A 264 -4.52 6.64 -16.20
CA MET A 264 -3.96 6.37 -14.87
C MET A 264 -2.50 6.80 -14.76
N ARG A 265 -1.69 6.49 -15.77
CA ARG A 265 -0.29 6.91 -15.85
C ARG A 265 -0.16 8.43 -15.76
N ASN A 266 -0.91 9.15 -16.56
CA ASN A 266 -0.87 10.62 -16.59
C ASN A 266 -1.40 11.22 -15.29
N ALA A 267 -2.43 10.63 -14.69
CA ALA A 267 -2.97 11.03 -13.39
C ALA A 267 -1.92 10.81 -12.29
N SER A 268 -1.27 9.66 -12.25
CA SER A 268 -0.20 9.35 -11.28
C SER A 268 0.92 10.37 -11.34
N PHE A 269 1.37 10.76 -12.52
CA PHE A 269 2.42 11.76 -12.69
C PHE A 269 2.00 13.15 -12.21
N LYS A 270 0.75 13.55 -12.46
CA LYS A 270 0.20 14.81 -11.95
C LYS A 270 0.11 14.80 -10.43
N ILE A 271 -0.35 13.69 -9.84
CA ILE A 271 -0.49 13.51 -8.41
C ILE A 271 0.88 13.64 -7.71
N LEU A 272 1.90 12.91 -8.18
CA LEU A 272 3.22 12.96 -7.56
C LEU A 272 3.83 14.37 -7.64
N ARG A 273 3.62 15.09 -8.74
CA ARG A 273 4.09 16.47 -8.90
C ARG A 273 3.42 17.41 -7.93
N GLU A 274 2.09 17.34 -7.79
CA GLU A 274 1.32 18.25 -6.95
C GLU A 274 1.49 17.96 -5.46
N ILE A 275 1.57 16.69 -5.08
CA ILE A 275 1.91 16.29 -3.72
C ILE A 275 3.35 16.73 -3.37
N GLY A 276 4.25 16.71 -4.35
CA GLY A 276 5.64 17.13 -4.16
C GLY A 276 6.59 16.00 -3.76
N VAL A 277 6.27 14.74 -4.09
CA VAL A 277 7.23 13.63 -3.99
C VAL A 277 8.17 13.70 -5.17
N ASP A 278 9.44 13.95 -4.91
CA ASP A 278 10.49 14.19 -5.91
C ASP A 278 11.76 13.34 -5.68
N THR A 279 11.75 12.44 -4.72
CA THR A 279 12.92 11.62 -4.37
C THR A 279 12.52 10.23 -3.90
N GLY A 280 11.61 9.57 -4.62
CA GLY A 280 11.27 8.23 -4.19
C GLY A 280 10.18 7.52 -4.94
N GLY A 281 9.85 6.34 -4.43
CA GLY A 281 8.75 5.50 -4.87
C GLY A 281 7.45 5.84 -4.15
N SER A 282 6.36 5.71 -4.87
CA SER A 282 5.01 5.96 -4.38
C SER A 282 4.04 4.95 -4.98
N ASN A 283 2.97 4.68 -4.24
CA ASN A 283 1.85 3.87 -4.71
C ASN A 283 0.63 4.77 -4.86
N VAL A 284 -0.02 4.72 -6.02
CA VAL A 284 -1.27 5.46 -6.30
C VAL A 284 -2.36 4.45 -6.58
N GLN A 285 -3.46 4.53 -5.83
CA GLN A 285 -4.60 3.62 -5.94
C GLN A 285 -5.77 4.30 -6.66
N PHE A 286 -6.36 3.58 -7.61
CA PHE A 286 -7.47 4.02 -8.42
C PHE A 286 -8.64 3.04 -8.35
N ALA A 287 -9.84 3.59 -8.43
CA ALA A 287 -11.03 2.80 -8.69
C ALA A 287 -11.64 3.19 -10.04
N ILE A 288 -12.13 2.19 -10.78
CA ILE A 288 -12.85 2.38 -12.05
C ILE A 288 -14.24 1.78 -11.92
N ASN A 289 -15.25 2.60 -12.20
CA ASN A 289 -16.61 2.13 -12.31
C ASN A 289 -16.75 1.18 -13.52
N PRO A 290 -17.16 -0.08 -13.31
CA PRO A 290 -17.28 -1.05 -14.41
C PRO A 290 -18.43 -0.72 -15.39
N GLU A 291 -19.37 0.16 -15.04
CA GLU A 291 -20.52 0.47 -15.86
C GLU A 291 -20.23 1.60 -16.88
N ASP A 292 -19.56 2.65 -16.46
CA ASP A 292 -19.35 3.86 -17.28
C ASP A 292 -17.85 4.21 -17.49
N GLY A 293 -16.93 3.51 -16.81
CA GLY A 293 -15.50 3.75 -16.89
C GLY A 293 -15.01 4.99 -16.14
N LYS A 294 -15.85 5.57 -15.26
CA LYS A 294 -15.44 6.69 -14.40
C LYS A 294 -14.28 6.25 -13.52
N MET A 295 -13.20 7.02 -13.54
CA MET A 295 -11.99 6.79 -12.74
C MET A 295 -11.90 7.79 -11.60
N VAL A 296 -11.64 7.32 -10.39
CA VAL A 296 -11.33 8.15 -9.23
C VAL A 296 -10.03 7.68 -8.58
N VAL A 297 -9.27 8.61 -7.98
CA VAL A 297 -8.13 8.27 -7.14
C VAL A 297 -8.59 8.06 -5.70
N ILE A 298 -8.11 6.99 -5.08
CA ILE A 298 -8.48 6.62 -3.70
C ILE A 298 -7.50 7.23 -2.71
N GLU A 299 -6.22 6.97 -2.94
CA GLU A 299 -5.13 7.44 -2.07
C GLU A 299 -3.79 7.40 -2.80
N MET A 300 -2.82 8.08 -2.24
CA MET A 300 -1.42 8.01 -2.66
C MET A 300 -0.55 7.86 -1.42
N ASN A 301 0.33 6.88 -1.43
CA ASN A 301 1.31 6.67 -0.38
C ASN A 301 2.64 7.35 -0.76
N PRO A 302 3.10 8.40 -0.02
CA PRO A 302 4.34 9.14 -0.36
C PRO A 302 5.60 8.42 0.12
N ARG A 303 5.62 7.12 0.01
CA ARG A 303 6.63 6.22 0.53
C ARG A 303 6.62 4.89 -0.21
N VAL A 304 7.65 4.11 -0.02
CA VAL A 304 7.63 2.69 -0.41
C VAL A 304 6.50 1.98 0.34
N SER A 305 5.68 1.23 -0.39
CA SER A 305 4.52 0.50 0.11
C SER A 305 4.79 -1.01 0.19
N ARG A 306 3.81 -1.78 0.64
CA ARG A 306 3.88 -3.25 0.57
C ARG A 306 3.90 -3.73 -0.88
N SER A 307 3.05 -3.14 -1.72
CA SER A 307 3.01 -3.44 -3.15
C SER A 307 4.33 -3.06 -3.86
N SER A 308 5.08 -2.07 -3.38
CA SER A 308 6.40 -1.75 -3.93
C SER A 308 7.40 -2.91 -3.81
N ALA A 309 7.38 -3.66 -2.71
CA ALA A 309 8.24 -4.83 -2.55
C ALA A 309 7.84 -5.95 -3.52
N LEU A 310 6.53 -6.19 -3.68
CA LEU A 310 6.00 -7.16 -4.64
C LEU A 310 6.28 -6.74 -6.08
N ALA A 311 6.05 -5.47 -6.43
CA ALA A 311 6.35 -4.91 -7.75
C ALA A 311 7.85 -5.03 -8.07
N SER A 312 8.72 -4.81 -7.08
CA SER A 312 10.16 -5.00 -7.24
C SER A 312 10.52 -6.45 -7.60
N LYS A 313 9.84 -7.42 -6.99
CA LYS A 313 10.04 -8.85 -7.30
C LYS A 313 9.38 -9.23 -8.62
N ALA A 314 8.23 -8.66 -8.92
CA ALA A 314 7.52 -8.92 -10.17
C ALA A 314 8.27 -8.39 -11.39
N THR A 315 8.88 -7.21 -11.32
CA THR A 315 9.53 -6.55 -12.46
C THR A 315 11.04 -6.72 -12.49
N GLY A 316 11.66 -7.05 -11.35
CA GLY A 316 13.11 -7.00 -11.19
C GLY A 316 13.66 -5.58 -10.92
N PHE A 317 12.81 -4.55 -10.92
CA PHE A 317 13.22 -3.16 -10.63
C PHE A 317 13.28 -2.94 -9.11
N PRO A 318 14.45 -2.61 -8.52
CA PRO A 318 14.61 -2.55 -7.07
C PRO A 318 14.15 -1.21 -6.50
N ILE A 319 12.83 -1.01 -6.36
CA ILE A 319 12.20 0.28 -5.97
C ILE A 319 12.82 0.86 -4.70
N ALA A 320 12.97 0.06 -3.63
CA ALA A 320 13.50 0.55 -2.36
C ALA A 320 14.97 1.01 -2.46
N LYS A 321 15.82 0.28 -3.20
CA LYS A 321 17.20 0.66 -3.50
C LYS A 321 17.22 1.99 -4.27
N VAL A 322 16.46 2.07 -5.34
CA VAL A 322 16.40 3.27 -6.19
C VAL A 322 15.88 4.47 -5.38
N ALA A 323 14.78 4.33 -4.65
CA ALA A 323 14.23 5.39 -3.80
C ALA A 323 15.25 5.90 -2.76
N ALA A 324 16.02 5.00 -2.13
CA ALA A 324 17.08 5.39 -1.22
C ALA A 324 18.17 6.21 -1.91
N LEU A 325 18.58 5.83 -3.13
CA LEU A 325 19.57 6.58 -3.90
C LEU A 325 19.05 7.93 -4.38
N LEU A 326 17.80 8.01 -4.83
CA LEU A 326 17.17 9.28 -5.20
C LEU A 326 17.12 10.25 -4.01
N SER A 327 16.87 9.75 -2.79
CA SER A 327 16.80 10.58 -1.58
C SER A 327 18.14 11.27 -1.24
N VAL A 328 19.27 10.78 -1.77
CA VAL A 328 20.60 11.35 -1.60
C VAL A 328 21.15 12.04 -2.87
N GLY A 329 20.25 12.40 -3.79
CA GLY A 329 20.52 13.30 -4.91
C GLY A 329 20.92 12.65 -6.23
N TYR A 330 20.74 11.33 -6.36
CA TYR A 330 20.79 10.68 -7.67
C TYR A 330 19.55 10.99 -8.47
N THR A 331 19.65 10.89 -9.79
CA THR A 331 18.52 10.94 -10.74
C THR A 331 18.37 9.59 -11.44
N LEU A 332 17.18 9.32 -11.98
CA LEU A 332 16.88 8.02 -12.62
C LEU A 332 17.75 7.76 -13.86
N ASP A 333 18.17 8.78 -14.55
CA ASP A 333 19.06 8.68 -15.73
C ASP A 333 20.54 8.46 -15.34
N GLU A 334 20.95 8.83 -14.12
CA GLU A 334 22.27 8.55 -13.59
C GLU A 334 22.38 7.10 -13.04
N LEU A 335 21.28 6.54 -12.57
CA LEU A 335 21.25 5.19 -12.00
C LEU A 335 21.23 4.12 -13.10
N LYS A 336 21.97 3.06 -12.87
CA LYS A 336 21.96 1.89 -13.76
C LYS A 336 20.75 1.02 -13.49
N ASN A 337 20.12 0.54 -14.56
CA ASN A 337 18.99 -0.37 -14.47
C ASN A 337 19.48 -1.80 -14.17
N ASP A 338 19.14 -2.34 -13.01
CA ASP A 338 19.54 -3.67 -12.58
C ASP A 338 18.92 -4.76 -13.49
N ILE A 339 17.73 -4.55 -14.07
CA ILE A 339 17.07 -5.50 -14.98
C ILE A 339 17.92 -5.77 -16.22
N THR A 340 18.57 -4.73 -16.74
CA THR A 340 19.39 -4.82 -17.95
C THR A 340 20.88 -5.08 -17.66
N GLY A 341 21.23 -5.40 -16.41
CA GLY A 341 22.62 -5.53 -15.99
C GLY A 341 23.40 -4.21 -16.12
N GLY A 342 22.74 -3.08 -16.02
CA GLY A 342 23.33 -1.75 -16.10
C GLY A 342 23.58 -1.24 -17.52
N LEU A 343 23.00 -1.87 -18.53
CA LEU A 343 23.13 -1.44 -19.93
C LEU A 343 22.28 -0.20 -20.26
N THR A 344 21.18 0.00 -19.56
CA THR A 344 20.30 1.16 -19.69
C THR A 344 20.22 1.92 -18.37
N PRO A 345 19.84 3.21 -18.37
CA PRO A 345 19.53 3.93 -17.15
C PRO A 345 18.21 3.46 -16.52
N ALA A 346 18.04 3.73 -15.25
CA ALA A 346 16.83 3.39 -14.49
C ALA A 346 15.60 4.24 -14.87
N SER A 347 15.76 5.24 -15.71
CA SER A 347 14.68 6.08 -16.26
C SER A 347 13.81 5.40 -17.31
N PHE A 348 14.14 4.19 -17.75
CA PHE A 348 13.29 3.39 -18.62
C PHE A 348 12.26 2.60 -17.82
N GLU A 349 10.99 2.75 -18.19
CA GLU A 349 9.91 1.97 -17.57
C GLU A 349 10.13 0.47 -17.81
N PRO A 350 10.01 -0.38 -16.78
CA PRO A 350 10.07 -1.83 -16.97
C PRO A 350 8.96 -2.32 -17.89
N SER A 351 9.31 -3.26 -18.79
CA SER A 351 8.37 -3.97 -19.62
C SER A 351 8.57 -5.46 -19.41
N ILE A 352 7.52 -6.16 -19.02
CA ILE A 352 7.54 -7.59 -18.75
C ILE A 352 6.61 -8.32 -19.73
N ASP A 353 7.03 -9.51 -20.18
CA ASP A 353 6.32 -10.38 -21.11
C ASP A 353 5.78 -11.64 -20.42
N TYR A 354 5.63 -11.59 -19.12
CA TYR A 354 5.07 -12.63 -18.27
C TYR A 354 4.03 -12.03 -17.31
N ILE A 355 3.31 -12.88 -16.63
CA ILE A 355 2.31 -12.46 -15.65
C ILE A 355 2.69 -12.97 -14.27
N VAL A 356 2.49 -12.09 -13.29
CA VAL A 356 2.73 -12.37 -11.89
C VAL A 356 1.41 -12.37 -11.14
N THR A 357 1.14 -13.42 -10.38
CA THR A 357 -0.05 -13.51 -9.52
C THR A 357 0.39 -13.62 -8.06
N LYS A 358 -0.19 -12.79 -7.20
CA LYS A 358 -0.03 -12.85 -5.74
C LYS A 358 -1.34 -13.37 -5.14
N ILE A 359 -1.27 -14.34 -4.22
CA ILE A 359 -2.40 -14.84 -3.43
C ILE A 359 -2.11 -14.60 -1.94
N PRO A 360 -3.02 -13.94 -1.20
CA PRO A 360 -2.86 -13.72 0.24
C PRO A 360 -3.09 -15.02 1.03
N LYS A 361 -2.34 -15.19 2.11
CA LYS A 361 -2.47 -16.28 3.08
C LYS A 361 -3.21 -15.80 4.32
N PHE A 362 -4.21 -16.57 4.74
CA PHE A 362 -4.98 -16.32 5.96
C PHE A 362 -4.68 -17.39 6.99
N ALA A 363 -4.90 -17.09 8.27
CA ALA A 363 -4.69 -18.00 9.40
C ALA A 363 -5.95 -18.10 10.29
N PHE A 364 -7.14 -18.11 9.66
CA PHE A 364 -8.41 -18.15 10.41
C PHE A 364 -8.56 -19.41 11.27
N GLU A 365 -7.90 -20.51 10.89
CA GLU A 365 -7.86 -21.74 11.67
C GLU A 365 -7.22 -21.55 13.06
N LYS A 366 -6.36 -20.55 13.21
CA LYS A 366 -5.72 -20.17 14.49
C LYS A 366 -6.54 -19.15 15.27
N PHE A 367 -7.51 -18.51 14.64
CA PHE A 367 -8.35 -17.48 15.22
C PHE A 367 -9.84 -17.79 15.00
N PRO A 368 -10.39 -18.84 15.63
CA PRO A 368 -11.75 -19.32 15.34
C PRO A 368 -12.86 -18.32 15.67
N GLN A 369 -12.59 -17.30 16.46
CA GLN A 369 -13.55 -16.22 16.76
C GLN A 369 -13.52 -15.09 15.73
N ALA A 370 -12.51 -15.04 14.84
CA ALA A 370 -12.44 -14.04 13.79
C ALA A 370 -13.37 -14.42 12.63
N SER A 371 -14.13 -13.44 12.15
CA SER A 371 -14.92 -13.64 10.92
C SER A 371 -14.01 -13.87 9.72
N PRO A 372 -14.21 -14.94 8.95
CA PRO A 372 -13.43 -15.18 7.73
C PRO A 372 -13.88 -14.32 6.54
N ARG A 373 -14.89 -13.47 6.73
CA ARG A 373 -15.35 -12.56 5.66
C ARG A 373 -14.36 -11.42 5.46
N LEU A 374 -13.95 -11.21 4.21
CA LEU A 374 -13.03 -10.15 3.82
C LEU A 374 -13.78 -8.81 3.79
N THR A 375 -13.11 -7.77 4.21
CA THR A 375 -13.66 -6.41 4.30
C THR A 375 -12.58 -5.40 3.93
N THR A 376 -12.84 -4.12 4.13
CA THR A 376 -11.84 -3.05 3.99
C THR A 376 -10.72 -3.12 5.04
N GLN A 377 -10.84 -3.97 6.05
CA GLN A 377 -9.79 -4.23 7.04
C GLN A 377 -8.97 -5.45 6.64
N MET A 378 -7.65 -5.30 6.56
CA MET A 378 -6.73 -6.37 6.21
C MET A 378 -6.71 -7.50 7.25
N LYS A 379 -6.72 -8.76 6.79
CA LYS A 379 -6.75 -9.97 7.62
C LYS A 379 -5.67 -10.98 7.24
N SER A 380 -5.05 -10.84 6.07
CA SER A 380 -3.98 -11.74 5.63
C SER A 380 -2.73 -11.60 6.50
N VAL A 381 -2.05 -12.72 6.72
CA VAL A 381 -0.84 -12.83 7.56
C VAL A 381 0.43 -13.05 6.73
N GLY A 382 0.27 -13.29 5.43
CA GLY A 382 1.35 -13.54 4.49
C GLY A 382 0.79 -13.65 3.07
N GLU A 383 1.65 -14.02 2.15
CA GLU A 383 1.30 -14.09 0.73
C GLU A 383 2.26 -15.01 -0.02
N VAL A 384 1.82 -15.49 -1.16
CA VAL A 384 2.64 -16.17 -2.16
C VAL A 384 2.62 -15.39 -3.47
N MET A 385 3.66 -15.56 -4.28
CA MET A 385 3.77 -14.96 -5.60
C MET A 385 4.28 -16.00 -6.60
N ALA A 386 3.67 -16.06 -7.77
CA ALA A 386 4.12 -16.93 -8.85
C ALA A 386 4.16 -16.21 -10.19
N ILE A 387 5.08 -16.63 -11.04
CA ILE A 387 5.30 -16.10 -12.39
C ILE A 387 4.90 -17.17 -13.41
N GLY A 388 4.17 -16.76 -14.44
CA GLY A 388 3.78 -17.61 -15.56
C GLY A 388 3.81 -16.86 -16.88
N SER A 389 3.83 -17.57 -17.99
CA SER A 389 3.76 -16.98 -19.33
C SER A 389 2.38 -16.39 -19.66
N ASN A 390 1.37 -16.75 -18.87
CA ASN A 390 0.00 -16.25 -18.94
C ASN A 390 -0.66 -16.32 -17.57
N PHE A 391 -1.85 -15.71 -17.44
CA PHE A 391 -2.58 -15.65 -16.18
C PHE A 391 -2.91 -17.03 -15.61
N GLN A 392 -3.35 -17.97 -16.45
CA GLN A 392 -3.73 -19.32 -16.02
C GLN A 392 -2.55 -20.04 -15.37
N GLU A 393 -1.38 -19.95 -15.97
CA GLU A 393 -0.16 -20.57 -15.45
C GLU A 393 0.27 -19.92 -14.14
N SER A 394 0.32 -18.60 -14.07
CA SER A 394 0.75 -17.89 -12.86
C SER A 394 -0.22 -18.13 -11.70
N LEU A 395 -1.54 -18.13 -11.96
CA LEU A 395 -2.56 -18.40 -10.95
C LEU A 395 -2.45 -19.83 -10.39
N GLN A 396 -2.34 -20.84 -11.27
CA GLN A 396 -2.23 -22.24 -10.84
C GLN A 396 -0.95 -22.47 -10.01
N LYS A 397 0.17 -21.91 -10.44
CA LYS A 397 1.42 -21.96 -9.67
C LYS A 397 1.29 -21.27 -8.30
N ALA A 398 0.62 -20.11 -8.25
CA ALA A 398 0.40 -19.39 -7.00
C ALA A 398 -0.46 -20.21 -6.02
N ILE A 399 -1.51 -20.88 -6.52
CA ILE A 399 -2.33 -21.80 -5.71
C ILE A 399 -1.48 -22.93 -5.13
N CYS A 400 -0.67 -23.59 -5.96
CA CYS A 400 0.23 -24.65 -5.48
C CYS A 400 1.21 -24.14 -4.40
N SER A 401 1.66 -22.89 -4.54
CA SER A 401 2.61 -22.28 -3.60
C SER A 401 1.99 -21.92 -2.23
N MET A 402 0.66 -22.03 -2.08
CA MET A 402 -0.03 -21.80 -0.80
C MET A 402 0.31 -22.85 0.27
N GLU A 403 0.84 -24.01 -0.15
CA GLU A 403 1.16 -25.15 0.73
C GLU A 403 -0.05 -25.60 1.57
N GLU A 404 -1.20 -25.74 0.90
CA GLU A 404 -2.48 -26.16 1.47
C GLU A 404 -2.98 -27.49 0.85
N ASP A 405 -2.07 -28.35 0.39
CA ASP A 405 -2.37 -29.61 -0.30
C ASP A 405 -3.26 -29.43 -1.55
N LEU A 406 -3.12 -28.28 -2.22
CA LEU A 406 -3.79 -27.95 -3.46
C LEU A 406 -2.81 -27.97 -4.63
N ASP A 407 -3.14 -28.70 -5.69
CA ASP A 407 -2.36 -28.79 -6.92
C ASP A 407 -2.93 -27.94 -8.07
N GLY A 408 -3.80 -27.01 -7.73
CA GLY A 408 -4.46 -26.06 -8.64
C GLY A 408 -5.86 -25.68 -8.16
N LEU A 409 -6.72 -25.26 -9.10
CA LEU A 409 -8.13 -24.99 -8.84
C LEU A 409 -8.88 -26.29 -8.56
N ASN A 410 -8.85 -26.73 -7.31
CA ASN A 410 -9.52 -27.94 -6.84
C ASN A 410 -10.88 -27.62 -6.24
N SER A 411 -11.77 -28.61 -6.24
CA SER A 411 -13.04 -28.50 -5.55
C SER A 411 -12.83 -28.49 -4.03
N VAL A 412 -13.18 -27.39 -3.39
CA VAL A 412 -13.07 -27.21 -1.92
C VAL A 412 -14.43 -27.33 -1.23
N VAL A 413 -15.51 -27.47 -2.00
CA VAL A 413 -16.88 -27.65 -1.46
C VAL A 413 -17.29 -29.11 -1.63
N ASP A 414 -17.73 -29.74 -0.54
CA ASP A 414 -18.25 -31.11 -0.59
C ASP A 414 -19.65 -31.12 -1.20
N LYS A 415 -19.78 -31.57 -2.44
CA LYS A 415 -21.06 -31.68 -3.17
C LYS A 415 -22.06 -32.70 -2.56
N ASN A 416 -21.61 -33.52 -1.63
CA ASN A 416 -22.48 -34.44 -0.90
C ASN A 416 -23.28 -33.78 0.23
N LEU A 417 -22.88 -32.57 0.63
CA LEU A 417 -23.62 -31.82 1.64
C LEU A 417 -24.94 -31.28 1.06
N PRO A 418 -26.04 -31.37 1.81
CA PRO A 418 -27.37 -30.93 1.34
C PRO A 418 -27.42 -29.46 0.95
N ASN A 419 -26.61 -28.63 1.58
CA ASN A 419 -26.57 -27.17 1.44
C ASN A 419 -25.36 -26.65 0.62
N TYR A 420 -24.69 -27.51 -0.15
CA TYR A 420 -23.48 -27.11 -0.88
C TYR A 420 -23.69 -25.92 -1.82
N LYS A 421 -24.89 -25.82 -2.44
CA LYS A 421 -25.24 -24.70 -3.31
C LYS A 421 -25.34 -23.37 -2.57
N ASP A 422 -25.91 -23.43 -1.36
CA ASP A 422 -26.02 -22.24 -0.51
C ASP A 422 -24.64 -21.77 -0.03
N GLU A 423 -23.75 -22.73 0.28
CA GLU A 423 -22.35 -22.42 0.62
C GLU A 423 -21.63 -21.74 -0.55
N ILE A 424 -21.75 -22.26 -1.76
CA ILE A 424 -21.16 -21.64 -2.96
C ILE A 424 -21.72 -20.22 -3.15
N GLN A 425 -23.04 -20.08 -3.12
CA GLN A 425 -23.70 -18.78 -3.28
C GLN A 425 -23.23 -17.80 -2.23
N TYR A 426 -23.11 -18.24 -0.99
CA TYR A 426 -22.64 -17.42 0.13
C TYR A 426 -21.20 -16.95 -0.06
N GLU A 427 -20.25 -17.83 -0.44
CA GLU A 427 -18.85 -17.49 -0.71
C GLU A 427 -18.68 -16.53 -1.91
N LEU A 428 -19.55 -16.64 -2.92
CA LEU A 428 -19.55 -15.73 -4.06
C LEU A 428 -20.19 -14.37 -3.78
N THR A 429 -21.14 -14.33 -2.83
CA THR A 429 -21.82 -13.08 -2.45
C THR A 429 -21.02 -12.30 -1.41
N PHE A 430 -20.44 -12.99 -0.43
CA PHE A 430 -19.67 -12.39 0.65
C PHE A 430 -18.22 -12.86 0.59
N PRO A 431 -17.28 -12.02 0.17
CA PRO A 431 -15.91 -12.43 -0.05
C PRO A 431 -15.29 -13.17 1.12
N GLY A 432 -14.76 -14.35 0.89
CA GLY A 432 -14.07 -15.19 1.86
C GLY A 432 -12.84 -15.85 1.25
N PRO A 433 -12.01 -16.56 2.04
CA PRO A 433 -10.79 -17.20 1.55
C PRO A 433 -11.01 -18.21 0.43
N LYS A 434 -12.19 -18.84 0.40
CA LYS A 434 -12.55 -19.89 -0.57
C LYS A 434 -13.20 -19.37 -1.86
N ARG A 435 -13.45 -18.07 -1.98
CA ARG A 435 -14.23 -17.48 -3.10
C ARG A 435 -13.70 -17.86 -4.47
N LEU A 436 -12.38 -17.88 -4.65
CA LEU A 436 -11.76 -18.24 -5.92
C LEU A 436 -12.14 -19.67 -6.35
N PHE A 437 -12.10 -20.62 -5.42
CA PHE A 437 -12.41 -22.02 -5.72
C PHE A 437 -13.90 -22.24 -6.00
N CYS A 438 -14.76 -21.38 -5.47
CA CYS A 438 -16.20 -21.44 -5.73
C CYS A 438 -16.55 -21.05 -7.18
N LEU A 439 -15.69 -20.32 -7.89
CA LEU A 439 -15.87 -20.04 -9.32
C LEU A 439 -15.91 -21.29 -10.19
N LEU A 440 -15.26 -22.39 -9.77
CA LEU A 440 -15.33 -23.67 -10.47
C LEU A 440 -16.76 -24.20 -10.64
N TYR A 441 -17.68 -23.82 -9.74
CA TYR A 441 -19.06 -24.31 -9.77
C TYR A 441 -19.99 -23.42 -10.58
N THR A 442 -19.54 -22.25 -11.00
CA THR A 442 -20.30 -21.27 -11.78
C THR A 442 -19.92 -21.26 -13.25
N SER A 443 -18.70 -21.70 -13.57
CA SER A 443 -18.24 -21.81 -14.96
C SER A 443 -18.75 -23.12 -15.59
N PRO A 444 -19.38 -23.08 -16.76
CA PRO A 444 -19.70 -24.32 -17.49
C PRO A 444 -18.41 -25.01 -17.87
N SER A 445 -18.27 -26.29 -17.47
CA SER A 445 -17.17 -27.11 -17.92
C SER A 445 -17.30 -27.34 -19.44
N PRO A 446 -16.18 -27.30 -20.19
CA PRO A 446 -16.22 -27.73 -21.61
C PRO A 446 -16.79 -29.14 -21.83
N ARG A 447 -16.87 -29.95 -20.76
CA ARG A 447 -17.47 -31.29 -20.77
C ARG A 447 -18.99 -31.28 -20.58
N ASP A 448 -19.57 -30.12 -20.16
CA ASP A 448 -21.01 -29.97 -19.92
C ASP A 448 -21.76 -29.49 -21.18
N HIS A 449 -21.03 -29.23 -22.26
CA HIS A 449 -21.64 -28.96 -23.56
C HIS A 449 -21.74 -30.29 -24.33
N PRO A 450 -22.96 -30.68 -24.81
CA PRO A 450 -23.15 -31.87 -25.60
C PRO A 450 -22.42 -31.85 -26.95
#